data_5beaf05331e054283ecb322eb9ac7666
#
_entry.id   5beaf05331e054283ecb322eb9ac7666
#
_cell.length_a   1.000
_cell.length_b   1.000
_cell.length_c   1.000
_cell.angle_alpha   90.00
_cell.angle_beta   90.00
_cell.angle_gamma   90.00
#
_symmetry.space_group_name_H-M   'P 1'
#
loop_
_entity.id
_entity.type
_entity.pdbx_description
1 polymer ?
#
loop_
_entity_poly.entity_id
_entity_poly.type
_entity_poly.pdbx_seq_one_letter_code
_entity_poly.pdbx_strand_id
1 'polypeptide(L)'
;MSGWEEIRLSGCPHTGNPDLWTMNFHRCQRVGLSLFLLCGVPGFGGEPVSLFNGKDLAGWQGMGGSPDNWAVKEGNLTCTGGKGAQWLATSREYGDFDLSLEFSLPANGNSGVFIRAPRQGAPWVAGMEIQLLDDYGPKWKNLKPDQFTGAIYAALAPSKRATRKAGEWQSLRIRCVGRMCAVWVNGEQVVNADLDKLANEHGKKVPGLKRRTGLIGVQNHGDPVSFRRIVLEEVDK
;
A
#
# COMPACT_ATOMS: atom_id res chain seq x y z
N MET A 1 -22.83 -14.05 -52.49
CA MET A 1 -22.96 -15.51 -52.50
C MET A 1 -22.76 -15.90 -51.04
N SER A 2 -23.79 -15.89 -50.24
CA SER A 2 -24.88 -16.87 -50.02
C SER A 2 -24.40 -18.07 -49.19
N GLY A 3 -25.00 -18.24 -48.07
CA GLY A 3 -25.16 -19.50 -47.39
C GLY A 3 -25.54 -19.39 -45.92
N TRP A 4 -26.84 -19.11 -45.67
CA TRP A 4 -27.52 -19.33 -44.40
C TRP A 4 -28.00 -20.77 -44.35
N GLU A 5 -27.90 -21.49 -43.25
CA GLU A 5 -28.74 -22.66 -43.01
C GLU A 5 -29.28 -22.62 -41.56
N GLU A 6 -30.64 -22.40 -41.53
CA GLU A 6 -31.49 -22.66 -40.37
C GLU A 6 -31.75 -24.17 -40.24
N ILE A 7 -31.86 -24.66 -39.00
CA ILE A 7 -32.52 -25.95 -38.72
C ILE A 7 -33.71 -25.68 -37.80
N ARG A 8 -34.88 -26.07 -38.33
CA ARG A 8 -36.22 -25.92 -37.73
C ARG A 8 -36.51 -27.03 -36.73
N LEU A 9 -37.37 -26.61 -35.78
CA LEU A 9 -38.12 -27.41 -34.82
C LEU A 9 -39.28 -28.18 -35.48
N SER A 10 -39.61 -29.35 -34.97
CA SER A 10 -40.93 -29.99 -35.00
C SER A 10 -40.99 -31.05 -33.90
N GLY A 11 -41.98 -31.27 -33.12
CA GLY A 11 -43.37 -30.88 -33.01
C GLY A 11 -43.96 -31.54 -31.79
N CYS A 12 -45.00 -30.94 -31.21
CA CYS A 12 -45.89 -31.49 -30.15
C CYS A 12 -46.80 -32.60 -30.68
N PRO A 13 -47.50 -33.41 -29.81
CA PRO A 13 -48.80 -32.99 -29.43
C PRO A 13 -49.28 -33.32 -27.99
N HIS A 14 -50.36 -32.61 -27.63
CA HIS A 14 -51.22 -32.63 -26.47
C HIS A 14 -51.86 -33.99 -26.14
N THR A 15 -52.18 -34.22 -24.83
CA THR A 15 -53.59 -34.42 -24.39
C THR A 15 -53.63 -34.61 -22.85
N GLY A 16 -54.66 -34.01 -22.18
CA GLY A 16 -55.39 -34.60 -21.07
C GLY A 16 -55.30 -33.91 -19.70
N ASN A 17 -56.28 -33.05 -19.41
CA ASN A 17 -56.74 -32.59 -18.10
C ASN A 17 -57.90 -33.53 -17.64
N PRO A 18 -58.51 -33.55 -16.44
CA PRO A 18 -58.35 -32.70 -15.23
C PRO A 18 -58.45 -33.44 -13.86
N ASP A 19 -58.49 -32.61 -12.82
CA ASP A 19 -59.18 -32.72 -11.53
C ASP A 19 -58.49 -33.22 -10.24
N LEU A 20 -58.48 -32.23 -9.30
CA LEU A 20 -58.70 -32.35 -7.87
C LEU A 20 -57.68 -33.15 -7.04
N TRP A 21 -56.98 -32.43 -6.17
CA TRP A 21 -57.06 -32.52 -4.70
C TRP A 21 -56.22 -31.46 -4.04
N THR A 22 -56.90 -30.57 -3.33
CA THR A 22 -56.30 -29.62 -2.38
C THR A 22 -55.69 -30.38 -1.20
N MET A 23 -54.40 -30.14 -0.91
CA MET A 23 -53.83 -30.33 0.41
C MET A 23 -52.85 -29.22 0.75
N ASN A 24 -53.27 -28.38 1.70
CA ASN A 24 -52.47 -27.42 2.41
C ASN A 24 -51.37 -28.15 3.17
N PHE A 25 -50.11 -27.95 2.78
CA PHE A 25 -48.98 -28.20 3.66
C PHE A 25 -48.26 -26.88 3.94
N HIS A 26 -48.52 -26.33 5.11
CA HIS A 26 -47.67 -25.34 5.74
C HIS A 26 -46.29 -25.94 5.92
N ARG A 27 -45.38 -25.65 5.04
CA ARG A 27 -43.97 -25.98 5.23
C ARG A 27 -43.31 -24.81 5.93
N CYS A 28 -43.18 -24.96 7.23
CA CYS A 28 -42.31 -24.17 8.09
C CYS A 28 -40.88 -24.17 7.47
N GLN A 29 -40.48 -23.07 6.84
CA GLN A 29 -39.09 -22.84 6.50
C GLN A 29 -38.34 -22.55 7.82
N ARG A 30 -37.66 -23.56 8.33
CA ARG A 30 -36.61 -23.38 9.32
C ARG A 30 -35.47 -22.67 8.61
N VAL A 31 -35.36 -21.36 8.83
CA VAL A 31 -34.14 -20.59 8.55
C VAL A 31 -33.06 -21.11 9.48
N GLY A 32 -32.27 -22.04 9.00
CA GLY A 32 -31.05 -22.47 9.66
C GLY A 32 -30.07 -21.33 9.66
N LEU A 33 -30.01 -20.60 10.77
CA LEU A 33 -28.95 -19.64 11.05
C LEU A 33 -27.67 -20.46 11.29
N SER A 34 -26.91 -20.74 10.21
CA SER A 34 -25.58 -21.29 10.33
C SER A 34 -24.68 -20.21 10.93
N LEU A 35 -24.53 -20.28 12.24
CA LEU A 35 -23.53 -19.52 12.97
C LEU A 35 -22.17 -20.07 12.54
N PHE A 36 -21.56 -19.46 11.52
CA PHE A 36 -20.14 -19.63 11.25
C PHE A 36 -19.38 -19.04 12.44
N LEU A 37 -19.02 -19.89 13.39
CA LEU A 37 -17.94 -19.57 14.31
C LEU A 37 -16.68 -19.40 13.47
N LEU A 38 -16.38 -18.15 13.12
CA LEU A 38 -15.03 -17.76 12.75
C LEU A 38 -14.16 -18.00 13.99
N CYS A 39 -13.54 -19.19 14.07
CA CYS A 39 -12.37 -19.38 14.90
C CYS A 39 -11.29 -18.43 14.37
N GLY A 40 -11.34 -17.18 14.81
CA GLY A 40 -10.24 -16.24 14.66
C GLY A 40 -9.05 -16.85 15.38
N VAL A 41 -8.06 -17.29 14.62
CA VAL A 41 -6.71 -17.53 15.16
C VAL A 41 -6.32 -16.19 15.79
N PRO A 42 -5.97 -16.10 17.07
CA PRO A 42 -5.50 -14.85 17.64
C PRO A 42 -4.22 -14.46 16.87
N GLY A 43 -4.34 -13.50 15.97
CA GLY A 43 -3.19 -12.84 15.36
C GLY A 43 -2.50 -12.08 16.48
N PHE A 44 -1.25 -12.44 16.78
CA PHE A 44 -0.36 -11.65 17.64
C PHE A 44 0.02 -10.37 16.89
N GLY A 45 -0.85 -9.38 16.92
CA GLY A 45 -0.67 -8.06 16.32
C GLY A 45 -1.68 -7.09 16.90
N GLY A 46 -1.31 -5.80 16.97
CA GLY A 46 -2.23 -4.74 17.37
C GLY A 46 -3.34 -4.55 16.33
N GLU A 47 -4.49 -4.00 16.76
CA GLU A 47 -5.54 -3.63 15.80
C GLU A 47 -4.99 -2.62 14.78
N PRO A 48 -5.31 -2.77 13.47
CA PRO A 48 -4.88 -1.83 12.44
C PRO A 48 -5.39 -0.42 12.73
N VAL A 49 -4.49 0.56 12.72
CA VAL A 49 -4.78 1.97 12.98
C VAL A 49 -4.59 2.79 11.73
N SER A 50 -5.57 3.63 11.39
CA SER A 50 -5.39 4.63 10.34
C SER A 50 -4.46 5.74 10.84
N LEU A 51 -3.31 5.91 10.18
CA LEU A 51 -2.37 7.00 10.48
C LEU A 51 -2.82 8.33 9.88
N PHE A 52 -3.76 8.33 8.93
CA PHE A 52 -4.30 9.51 8.29
C PHE A 52 -5.83 9.47 8.33
N ASN A 53 -6.42 10.51 8.90
CA ASN A 53 -7.87 10.58 9.14
C ASN A 53 -8.70 11.10 7.95
N GLY A 54 -8.04 11.51 6.84
CA GLY A 54 -8.68 12.06 5.65
C GLY A 54 -9.22 13.50 5.80
N LYS A 55 -8.99 14.18 6.93
CA LYS A 55 -9.58 15.50 7.25
C LYS A 55 -8.53 16.57 7.50
N ASP A 56 -7.49 16.25 8.23
CA ASP A 56 -6.43 17.17 8.62
C ASP A 56 -5.10 16.45 8.83
N LEU A 57 -4.07 17.18 9.26
CA LEU A 57 -2.74 16.67 9.54
C LEU A 57 -2.55 16.21 11.00
N ALA A 58 -3.62 15.96 11.74
CA ALA A 58 -3.51 15.45 13.10
C ALA A 58 -2.72 14.12 13.13
N GLY A 59 -1.78 14.03 14.05
CA GLY A 59 -0.84 12.88 14.13
C GLY A 59 0.39 12.99 13.22
N TRP A 60 0.51 14.07 12.43
CA TRP A 60 1.63 14.34 11.54
C TRP A 60 2.34 15.65 11.91
N GLN A 61 3.61 15.76 11.59
CA GLN A 61 4.43 16.96 11.81
C GLN A 61 5.35 17.22 10.61
N GLY A 62 5.51 18.50 10.25
CA GLY A 62 6.47 18.91 9.22
C GLY A 62 7.91 18.80 9.72
N MET A 63 8.77 18.24 8.91
CA MET A 63 10.19 18.07 9.21
C MET A 63 11.04 18.85 8.21
N GLY A 64 12.02 19.60 8.73
CA GLY A 64 12.90 20.43 7.90
C GLY A 64 12.25 21.68 7.31
N GLY A 65 11.10 22.10 7.83
CA GLY A 65 10.37 23.30 7.42
C GLY A 65 8.91 23.30 7.86
N SER A 66 8.16 24.38 7.53
CA SER A 66 6.72 24.45 7.75
C SER A 66 5.98 23.43 6.90
N PRO A 67 4.91 22.77 7.42
CA PRO A 67 4.10 21.84 6.66
C PRO A 67 3.15 22.48 5.64
N ASP A 68 3.29 23.77 5.34
CA ASP A 68 2.37 24.52 4.45
C ASP A 68 2.29 23.97 3.03
N ASN A 69 3.29 23.18 2.62
CA ASN A 69 3.29 22.43 1.36
C ASN A 69 2.58 21.06 1.43
N TRP A 70 1.94 20.78 2.57
CA TRP A 70 1.10 19.59 2.77
C TRP A 70 -0.32 20.01 3.07
N ALA A 71 -1.28 19.39 2.44
CA ALA A 71 -2.69 19.67 2.60
C ALA A 71 -3.54 18.41 2.46
N VAL A 72 -4.76 18.47 2.97
CA VAL A 72 -5.78 17.47 2.66
C VAL A 72 -6.59 17.97 1.45
N LYS A 73 -6.57 17.20 0.37
CA LYS A 73 -7.34 17.48 -0.85
C LYS A 73 -8.18 16.25 -1.21
N GLU A 74 -9.49 16.43 -1.27
CA GLU A 74 -10.43 15.34 -1.58
C GLU A 74 -10.23 14.09 -0.72
N GLY A 75 -9.96 14.31 0.59
CA GLY A 75 -9.70 13.22 1.54
C GLY A 75 -8.32 12.56 1.40
N ASN A 76 -7.44 13.07 0.54
CA ASN A 76 -6.08 12.57 0.35
C ASN A 76 -5.05 13.49 1.02
N LEU A 77 -4.03 12.91 1.62
CA LEU A 77 -2.84 13.64 2.07
C LEU A 77 -2.01 14.01 0.86
N THR A 78 -1.91 15.29 0.55
CA THR A 78 -1.28 15.78 -0.69
C THR A 78 -0.12 16.70 -0.36
N CYS A 79 1.08 16.37 -0.87
CA CYS A 79 2.17 17.31 -1.01
C CYS A 79 1.95 18.14 -2.29
N THR A 80 2.05 19.45 -2.20
CA THR A 80 1.96 20.34 -3.37
C THR A 80 3.31 20.55 -4.05
N GLY A 81 4.38 19.96 -3.49
CA GLY A 81 5.74 20.17 -3.93
C GLY A 81 6.32 21.51 -3.44
N GLY A 82 7.44 21.90 -4.02
CA GLY A 82 8.08 23.20 -3.75
C GLY A 82 8.73 23.30 -2.36
N LYS A 83 8.87 24.55 -1.88
CA LYS A 83 9.49 24.85 -0.57
C LYS A 83 8.54 24.57 0.57
N GLY A 84 9.07 24.15 1.73
CA GLY A 84 8.33 23.82 2.94
C GLY A 84 8.95 22.66 3.68
N ALA A 85 8.17 21.88 4.40
CA ALA A 85 8.66 20.66 5.04
C ALA A 85 9.21 19.69 4.01
N GLN A 86 10.43 19.19 4.25
CA GLN A 86 11.09 18.22 3.38
C GLN A 86 10.38 16.85 3.43
N TRP A 87 9.73 16.55 4.52
CA TRP A 87 8.89 15.40 4.70
C TRP A 87 7.86 15.63 5.81
N LEU A 88 6.79 14.87 5.76
CA LEU A 88 5.77 14.84 6.80
C LEU A 88 5.93 13.54 7.57
N ALA A 89 6.10 13.62 8.90
CA ALA A 89 6.39 12.51 9.76
C ALA A 89 5.25 12.25 10.75
N THR A 90 5.09 11.00 11.15
CA THR A 90 4.24 10.63 12.29
C THR A 90 4.73 11.29 13.58
N SER A 91 3.81 11.61 14.51
CA SER A 91 4.16 12.21 15.80
C SER A 91 4.86 11.25 16.75
N ARG A 92 4.68 9.93 16.59
CA ARG A 92 5.33 8.88 17.37
C ARG A 92 6.17 7.93 16.52
N GLU A 93 7.06 7.21 17.16
CA GLU A 93 7.91 6.19 16.53
C GLU A 93 7.23 4.81 16.53
N TYR A 94 7.65 3.97 15.58
CA TYR A 94 7.20 2.59 15.41
C TYR A 94 8.41 1.66 15.30
N GLY A 95 8.27 0.44 15.81
CA GLY A 95 9.29 -0.60 15.78
C GLY A 95 9.01 -1.67 14.73
N ASP A 96 8.28 -2.69 15.14
CA ASP A 96 7.83 -3.77 14.28
C ASP A 96 6.40 -3.46 13.83
N PHE A 97 6.17 -3.47 12.52
CA PHE A 97 4.90 -3.03 11.92
C PHE A 97 4.64 -3.65 10.56
N ASP A 98 3.39 -3.60 10.17
CA ASP A 98 2.87 -3.82 8.82
C ASP A 98 2.14 -2.54 8.37
N LEU A 99 2.73 -1.79 7.44
CA LEU A 99 2.22 -0.53 6.92
C LEU A 99 1.68 -0.75 5.52
N SER A 100 0.46 -0.33 5.27
CA SER A 100 -0.14 -0.27 3.94
C SER A 100 -0.59 1.14 3.60
N LEU A 101 -0.42 1.55 2.35
CA LEU A 101 -0.90 2.83 1.85
C LEU A 101 -1.12 2.79 0.33
N GLU A 102 -1.81 3.78 -0.18
CA GLU A 102 -1.86 4.05 -1.62
C GLU A 102 -1.22 5.40 -1.91
N PHE A 103 -0.52 5.50 -3.05
CA PHE A 103 0.09 6.74 -3.52
C PHE A 103 -0.17 6.97 -5.00
N SER A 104 -0.10 8.24 -5.43
CA SER A 104 -0.17 8.64 -6.84
C SER A 104 0.86 9.72 -7.11
N LEU A 105 1.66 9.53 -8.16
CA LEU A 105 2.70 10.44 -8.63
C LEU A 105 2.37 10.97 -10.02
N PRO A 106 2.72 12.23 -10.33
CA PRO A 106 2.66 12.74 -11.70
C PRO A 106 3.73 12.10 -12.60
N ALA A 107 3.66 12.36 -13.90
CA ALA A 107 4.73 12.02 -14.84
C ALA A 107 6.08 12.60 -14.37
N ASN A 108 7.12 11.76 -14.37
CA ASN A 108 8.46 12.05 -13.84
C ASN A 108 8.46 12.41 -12.33
N GLY A 109 7.42 12.08 -11.58
CA GLY A 109 7.32 12.35 -10.15
C GLY A 109 8.29 11.51 -9.34
N ASN A 110 8.71 12.07 -8.20
CA ASN A 110 9.59 11.43 -7.22
C ASN A 110 9.10 11.73 -5.80
N SER A 111 9.11 10.71 -4.96
CA SER A 111 8.80 10.77 -3.53
C SER A 111 9.40 9.55 -2.83
N GLY A 112 9.07 9.34 -1.56
CA GLY A 112 9.52 8.20 -0.77
C GLY A 112 8.69 8.02 0.48
N VAL A 113 8.73 6.81 1.04
CA VAL A 113 8.23 6.52 2.39
C VAL A 113 9.41 6.27 3.29
N PHE A 114 9.59 7.12 4.30
CA PHE A 114 10.62 6.92 5.32
C PHE A 114 10.10 6.01 6.41
N ILE A 115 10.93 5.06 6.81
CA ILE A 115 10.65 4.13 7.90
C ILE A 115 11.81 4.10 8.89
N ARG A 116 11.48 3.90 10.16
CA ARG A 116 12.44 3.94 11.27
C ARG A 116 13.36 5.18 11.20
N ALA A 117 12.83 6.31 10.72
CA ALA A 117 13.58 7.54 10.53
C ALA A 117 13.79 8.26 11.87
N PRO A 118 14.96 8.88 12.09
CA PRO A 118 15.18 9.71 13.28
C PRO A 118 14.54 11.09 13.13
N ARG A 119 14.36 11.78 14.26
CA ARG A 119 13.86 13.17 14.26
C ARG A 119 14.84 14.18 13.67
N GLN A 120 16.10 13.83 13.56
CA GLN A 120 17.16 14.70 13.05
C GLN A 120 18.04 13.97 12.03
N GLY A 121 18.63 14.74 11.12
CA GLY A 121 19.43 14.21 10.02
C GLY A 121 18.62 13.87 8.79
N ALA A 122 19.29 13.38 7.75
CA ALA A 122 18.69 12.98 6.50
C ALA A 122 17.92 11.65 6.64
N PRO A 123 16.60 11.63 6.55
CA PRO A 123 15.80 10.44 6.85
C PRO A 123 16.10 9.25 5.92
N TRP A 124 16.51 9.51 4.67
CA TRP A 124 16.88 8.47 3.70
C TRP A 124 18.26 7.83 3.97
N VAL A 125 19.07 8.42 4.85
CA VAL A 125 20.38 7.90 5.26
C VAL A 125 20.35 7.42 6.69
N ALA A 126 19.88 8.26 7.61
CA ALA A 126 19.85 8.00 9.04
C ALA A 126 18.64 7.13 9.47
N GLY A 127 17.63 7.01 8.62
CA GLY A 127 16.57 6.01 8.61
C GLY A 127 16.67 5.11 7.38
N MET A 128 15.55 4.68 6.86
CA MET A 128 15.45 3.96 5.58
C MET A 128 14.37 4.63 4.73
N GLU A 129 14.62 4.72 3.42
CA GLU A 129 13.65 5.19 2.44
C GLU A 129 13.20 4.02 1.57
N ILE A 130 11.88 3.83 1.46
CA ILE A 130 11.28 3.02 0.42
C ILE A 130 10.91 3.95 -0.72
N GLN A 131 11.64 3.83 -1.83
CA GLN A 131 11.55 4.73 -2.98
C GLN A 131 10.18 4.68 -3.63
N LEU A 132 9.69 5.86 -4.08
CA LEU A 132 8.52 6.03 -4.93
C LEU A 132 8.88 6.89 -6.12
N LEU A 133 8.65 6.37 -7.34
CA LEU A 133 9.08 7.01 -8.57
C LEU A 133 8.09 6.73 -9.70
N ASP A 134 7.98 7.61 -10.68
CA ASP A 134 7.48 7.24 -11.99
C ASP A 134 8.56 6.42 -12.71
N ASP A 135 8.57 5.10 -12.48
CA ASP A 135 9.63 4.18 -12.93
C ASP A 135 9.85 4.17 -14.45
N TYR A 136 8.88 4.66 -15.21
CA TYR A 136 8.92 4.72 -16.68
C TYR A 136 9.10 6.12 -17.22
N GLY A 137 9.23 7.11 -16.33
CA GLY A 137 9.47 8.50 -16.69
C GLY A 137 10.80 8.70 -17.39
N PRO A 138 10.86 9.39 -18.54
CA PRO A 138 12.11 9.58 -19.30
C PRO A 138 13.20 10.32 -18.52
N LYS A 139 12.83 11.12 -17.51
CA LYS A 139 13.75 11.79 -16.58
C LYS A 139 14.63 10.79 -15.83
N TRP A 140 14.13 9.57 -15.57
CA TRP A 140 14.73 8.59 -14.67
C TRP A 140 15.45 7.43 -15.39
N LYS A 141 15.60 7.49 -16.71
CA LYS A 141 16.17 6.41 -17.53
C LYS A 141 17.58 5.96 -17.12
N ASN A 142 18.36 6.85 -16.47
CA ASN A 142 19.76 6.61 -16.12
C ASN A 142 19.97 6.32 -14.61
N LEU A 143 18.89 6.09 -13.85
CA LEU A 143 19.00 5.77 -12.43
C LEU A 143 19.58 4.36 -12.21
N LYS A 144 20.22 4.19 -11.04
CA LYS A 144 20.67 2.87 -10.59
C LYS A 144 19.49 2.01 -10.19
N PRO A 145 19.61 0.68 -10.23
CA PRO A 145 18.52 -0.23 -9.86
C PRO A 145 17.95 0.01 -8.46
N ASP A 146 18.78 0.41 -7.48
CA ASP A 146 18.42 0.71 -6.10
C ASP A 146 17.73 2.08 -5.88
N GLN A 147 17.28 2.71 -6.98
CA GLN A 147 16.60 4.01 -7.01
C GLN A 147 15.20 3.95 -7.64
N PHE A 148 14.68 2.74 -7.93
CA PHE A 148 13.33 2.56 -8.46
C PHE A 148 12.32 2.22 -7.35
N THR A 149 11.03 2.35 -7.65
CA THR A 149 9.94 2.15 -6.69
C THR A 149 10.02 0.81 -5.98
N GLY A 150 9.90 0.86 -4.66
CA GLY A 150 9.98 -0.31 -3.79
C GLY A 150 11.40 -0.65 -3.33
N ALA A 151 12.44 -0.01 -3.88
CA ALA A 151 13.81 -0.17 -3.38
C ALA A 151 13.93 0.26 -1.91
N ILE A 152 14.81 -0.41 -1.13
CA ILE A 152 15.44 0.25 0.01
C ILE A 152 16.53 1.13 -0.57
N TYR A 153 16.25 2.44 -0.65
CA TYR A 153 17.06 3.41 -1.40
C TYR A 153 18.55 3.30 -1.07
N ALA A 154 19.36 3.24 -2.11
CA ALA A 154 20.81 3.15 -2.02
C ALA A 154 21.38 1.90 -1.30
N ALA A 155 20.53 0.90 -1.02
CA ALA A 155 20.94 -0.34 -0.35
C ALA A 155 20.45 -1.60 -1.06
N LEU A 156 19.20 -1.66 -1.54
CA LEU A 156 18.67 -2.86 -2.19
C LEU A 156 17.68 -2.50 -3.31
N ALA A 157 17.95 -2.96 -4.51
CA ALA A 157 17.04 -2.81 -5.64
C ALA A 157 15.79 -3.69 -5.49
N PRO A 158 14.63 -3.26 -6.05
CA PRO A 158 13.49 -4.15 -6.18
C PRO A 158 13.81 -5.27 -7.19
N SER A 159 13.29 -6.46 -6.95
CA SER A 159 13.49 -7.63 -7.83
C SER A 159 12.85 -7.46 -9.22
N LYS A 160 11.86 -6.57 -9.31
CA LYS A 160 11.15 -6.21 -10.55
C LYS A 160 10.50 -4.83 -10.42
N ARG A 161 10.19 -4.20 -11.54
CA ARG A 161 9.32 -3.01 -11.57
C ARG A 161 7.87 -3.47 -11.58
N ALA A 162 7.10 -3.02 -10.59
CA ALA A 162 5.70 -3.42 -10.40
C ALA A 162 4.74 -2.22 -10.38
N THR A 163 5.22 -1.03 -10.79
CA THR A 163 4.39 0.19 -10.86
C THR A 163 3.49 0.19 -12.08
N ARG A 164 2.36 0.88 -11.96
CA ARG A 164 1.45 1.27 -13.04
C ARG A 164 1.89 2.61 -13.61
N LYS A 165 1.17 3.14 -14.58
CA LYS A 165 1.43 4.45 -15.18
C LYS A 165 1.32 5.57 -14.15
N ALA A 166 2.12 6.64 -14.36
CA ALA A 166 2.00 7.87 -13.61
C ALA A 166 0.57 8.41 -13.63
N GLY A 167 0.12 8.99 -12.52
CA GLY A 167 -1.25 9.46 -12.31
C GLY A 167 -2.23 8.37 -11.82
N GLU A 168 -1.90 7.09 -11.96
CA GLU A 168 -2.72 6.02 -11.37
C GLU A 168 -2.37 5.82 -9.88
N TRP A 169 -3.37 5.39 -9.10
CA TRP A 169 -3.14 4.97 -7.73
C TRP A 169 -2.37 3.64 -7.69
N GLN A 170 -1.31 3.63 -6.88
CA GLN A 170 -0.45 2.48 -6.62
C GLN A 170 -0.65 2.03 -5.18
N SER A 171 -0.63 0.74 -4.92
CA SER A 171 -0.57 0.24 -3.54
C SER A 171 0.87 -0.07 -3.13
N LEU A 172 1.20 0.29 -1.89
CA LEU A 172 2.47 -0.04 -1.23
C LEU A 172 2.17 -0.72 0.09
N ARG A 173 2.86 -1.83 0.38
CA ARG A 173 2.90 -2.44 1.69
C ARG A 173 4.35 -2.64 2.13
N ILE A 174 4.63 -2.29 3.37
CA ILE A 174 5.95 -2.42 3.98
C ILE A 174 5.79 -3.15 5.31
N ARG A 175 6.38 -4.33 5.43
CA ARG A 175 6.38 -5.09 6.67
C ARG A 175 7.80 -5.16 7.22
N CYS A 176 8.00 -4.62 8.42
CA CYS A 176 9.26 -4.67 9.14
C CYS A 176 9.04 -5.35 10.49
N VAL A 177 9.60 -6.56 10.67
CA VAL A 177 9.51 -7.32 11.92
C VAL A 177 10.92 -7.78 12.30
N GLY A 178 11.38 -7.36 13.47
CA GLY A 178 12.77 -7.57 13.88
C GLY A 178 13.74 -6.98 12.87
N ARG A 179 14.49 -7.87 12.21
CA ARG A 179 15.47 -7.49 11.18
C ARG A 179 15.04 -7.86 9.77
N MET A 180 13.84 -8.39 9.59
CA MET A 180 13.30 -8.65 8.27
C MET A 180 12.49 -7.45 7.77
N CYS A 181 12.72 -7.03 6.53
CA CYS A 181 11.95 -5.99 5.84
C CYS A 181 11.51 -6.50 4.49
N ALA A 182 10.21 -6.47 4.26
CA ALA A 182 9.61 -6.87 2.99
C ALA A 182 8.74 -5.75 2.43
N VAL A 183 8.79 -5.55 1.10
CA VAL A 183 8.05 -4.50 0.39
C VAL A 183 7.27 -5.11 -0.75
N TRP A 184 6.01 -4.71 -0.88
CA TRP A 184 5.13 -5.04 -2.00
C TRP A 184 4.67 -3.77 -2.71
N VAL A 185 4.66 -3.80 -4.02
CA VAL A 185 4.11 -2.76 -4.89
C VAL A 185 3.03 -3.38 -5.75
N ASN A 186 1.80 -2.85 -5.71
CA ASN A 186 0.63 -3.37 -6.43
C ASN A 186 0.38 -4.87 -6.23
N GLY A 187 0.61 -5.36 -5.00
CA GLY A 187 0.46 -6.76 -4.61
C GLY A 187 1.65 -7.66 -4.91
N GLU A 188 2.65 -7.17 -5.66
CA GLU A 188 3.85 -7.91 -6.03
C GLU A 188 4.96 -7.67 -5.00
N GLN A 189 5.47 -8.72 -4.38
CA GLN A 189 6.63 -8.62 -3.50
C GLN A 189 7.87 -8.29 -4.32
N VAL A 190 8.47 -7.12 -4.04
CA VAL A 190 9.63 -6.61 -4.77
C VAL A 190 10.90 -6.61 -3.93
N VAL A 191 10.77 -6.60 -2.60
CA VAL A 191 11.88 -6.72 -1.66
C VAL A 191 11.53 -7.73 -0.56
N ASN A 192 12.51 -8.55 -0.16
CA ASN A 192 12.49 -9.36 1.05
C ASN A 192 13.92 -9.41 1.59
N ALA A 193 14.21 -8.63 2.60
CA ALA A 193 15.56 -8.31 3.04
C ALA A 193 15.81 -8.65 4.50
N ASP A 194 16.97 -9.21 4.75
CA ASP A 194 17.60 -9.25 6.07
C ASP A 194 18.42 -7.96 6.25
N LEU A 195 17.94 -7.08 7.14
CA LEU A 195 18.56 -5.78 7.40
C LEU A 195 19.93 -5.88 8.06
N ASP A 196 20.28 -6.97 8.75
CA ASP A 196 21.61 -7.16 9.29
C ASP A 196 22.61 -7.46 8.19
N LYS A 197 22.24 -8.28 7.20
CA LYS A 197 23.06 -8.50 6.00
C LYS A 197 23.26 -7.21 5.23
N LEU A 198 22.18 -6.47 4.94
CA LEU A 198 22.27 -5.18 4.26
C LEU A 198 23.12 -4.16 5.05
N ALA A 199 23.02 -4.13 6.39
CA ALA A 199 23.81 -3.22 7.21
C ALA A 199 25.30 -3.56 7.19
N ASN A 200 25.67 -4.84 7.04
CA ASN A 200 27.08 -5.23 6.87
C ASN A 200 27.64 -4.75 5.53
N GLU A 201 26.84 -4.79 4.46
CA GLU A 201 27.25 -4.40 3.10
C GLU A 201 27.16 -2.89 2.88
N HIS A 202 26.07 -2.27 3.31
CA HIS A 202 25.70 -0.88 2.97
C HIS A 202 25.65 0.05 4.18
N GLY A 203 25.86 -0.43 5.42
CA GLY A 203 25.67 0.34 6.64
C GLY A 203 26.59 1.56 6.82
N LYS A 204 27.72 1.63 6.08
CA LYS A 204 28.54 2.85 6.01
C LYS A 204 27.82 3.96 5.24
N LYS A 205 27.10 3.63 4.18
CA LYS A 205 26.35 4.55 3.32
C LYS A 205 24.95 4.84 3.88
N VAL A 206 24.27 3.83 4.43
CA VAL A 206 22.93 3.91 4.99
C VAL A 206 22.94 3.37 6.43
N PRO A 207 23.46 4.12 7.40
CA PRO A 207 23.53 3.68 8.81
C PRO A 207 22.15 3.40 9.42
N GLY A 208 21.09 3.98 8.89
CA GLY A 208 19.70 3.73 9.28
C GLY A 208 19.26 2.28 9.17
N LEU A 209 19.92 1.45 8.35
CA LEU A 209 19.67 0.00 8.27
C LEU A 209 19.81 -0.71 9.63
N LYS A 210 20.59 -0.14 10.58
CA LYS A 210 20.76 -0.68 11.94
C LYS A 210 19.64 -0.32 12.90
N ARG A 211 18.77 0.64 12.55
CA ARG A 211 17.69 1.10 13.43
C ARG A 211 16.60 0.03 13.59
N ARG A 212 16.02 -0.02 14.79
CA ARG A 212 14.92 -0.92 15.12
C ARG A 212 13.59 -0.17 15.27
N THR A 213 13.65 1.13 15.57
CA THR A 213 12.50 2.02 15.77
C THR A 213 12.75 3.36 15.10
N GLY A 214 11.70 4.10 14.87
CA GLY A 214 11.75 5.48 14.39
C GLY A 214 10.42 5.93 13.78
N LEU A 215 10.43 7.16 13.28
CA LEU A 215 9.27 7.76 12.63
C LEU A 215 8.98 7.08 11.29
N ILE A 216 7.71 7.10 10.91
CA ILE A 216 7.25 6.85 9.55
C ILE A 216 6.95 8.21 8.92
N GLY A 217 7.25 8.38 7.65
CA GLY A 217 6.97 9.64 6.97
C GLY A 217 6.89 9.53 5.47
N VAL A 218 6.41 10.60 4.83
CA VAL A 218 6.27 10.73 3.39
C VAL A 218 7.05 11.92 2.88
N GLN A 219 7.78 11.74 1.77
CA GLN A 219 8.77 12.69 1.28
C GLN A 219 8.13 13.77 0.39
N ASN A 220 8.58 15.02 0.55
CA ASN A 220 8.51 16.07 -0.45
C ASN A 220 9.83 16.12 -1.22
N HIS A 221 9.82 15.66 -2.48
CA HIS A 221 10.99 15.78 -3.38
C HIS A 221 10.85 16.93 -4.39
N GLY A 222 9.87 17.82 -4.18
CA GLY A 222 9.56 18.94 -5.06
C GLY A 222 8.43 18.70 -6.03
N ASP A 223 8.03 17.46 -6.24
CA ASP A 223 6.91 17.09 -7.11
C ASP A 223 5.61 16.94 -6.29
N PRO A 224 4.43 17.22 -6.88
CA PRO A 224 3.16 16.91 -6.26
C PRO A 224 2.99 15.40 -6.09
N VAL A 225 2.56 14.97 -4.91
CA VAL A 225 2.27 13.55 -4.62
C VAL A 225 1.07 13.45 -3.70
N SER A 226 0.23 12.46 -3.90
CA SER A 226 -0.92 12.20 -3.05
C SER A 226 -0.83 10.81 -2.42
N PHE A 227 -1.26 10.74 -1.15
CA PHE A 227 -1.32 9.51 -0.36
C PHE A 227 -2.72 9.34 0.25
N ARG A 228 -3.16 8.10 0.41
CA ARG A 228 -4.40 7.77 1.10
C ARG A 228 -4.35 6.38 1.71
N ARG A 229 -5.35 6.04 2.53
CA ARG A 229 -5.48 4.73 3.16
C ARG A 229 -4.19 4.30 3.86
N ILE A 230 -3.59 5.21 4.61
CA ILE A 230 -2.36 4.97 5.35
C ILE A 230 -2.74 4.23 6.64
N VAL A 231 -2.57 2.92 6.66
CA VAL A 231 -2.95 2.04 7.76
C VAL A 231 -1.73 1.29 8.26
N LEU A 232 -1.58 1.23 9.56
CA LEU A 232 -0.49 0.53 10.23
C LEU A 232 -1.04 -0.44 11.28
N GLU A 233 -0.50 -1.64 11.28
CA GLU A 233 -0.65 -2.64 12.33
C GLU A 233 0.71 -2.79 13.03
N GLU A 234 0.75 -2.58 14.36
CA GLU A 234 1.94 -2.89 15.16
C GLU A 234 1.99 -4.40 15.35
N VAL A 235 3.15 -4.99 15.10
CA VAL A 235 3.35 -6.43 15.23
C VAL A 235 4.04 -6.70 16.55
N ASP A 236 3.33 -7.35 17.48
CA ASP A 236 3.90 -7.81 18.74
C ASP A 236 4.90 -8.96 18.49
N LYS A 237 5.91 -9.05 19.36
CA LYS A 237 6.95 -10.09 19.29
C LYS A 237 6.46 -11.39 19.86
#